data_4cb043b72eb0fe6e25aed90b21f2871c
#
_entry.id   4cb043b72eb0fe6e25aed90b21f2871c
#
_cell.length_a   1.000
_cell.length_b   1.000
_cell.length_c   1.000
_cell.angle_alpha   90.00
_cell.angle_beta   90.00
_cell.angle_gamma   90.00
#
_symmetry.space_group_name_H-M   'P 1'
#
loop_
_entity.id
_entity.type
_entity.pdbx_description
1 polymer ?
#
loop_
_entity_poly.entity_id
_entity_poly.type
_entity_poly.pdbx_seq_one_letter_code
_entity_poly.pdbx_strand_id
1 'polypeptide(L)'
;GYKVRFSDHVSENTMVKLMTDGILLAEIQQDRLLMQYDTIIIDEAHERSLNIDFLLGYLKELLPRRPDLKIIITSATIDPERFSKHFNNAPIIEVSGRTYPVEVRYRPIVEEADDTERDQLQAIFDAVDELGREGPGDILIFMSGEREIRDTADALNKLDLRHTEVLPLYARLSNSEQNRVFQPHSGRRIVLATNVAETSLTVPGIKYVIDPGTARISRYSYRTKVQRLPIEPVSQAS
;
A
#
# COMPACT_ATOMS: atom_id res chain seq x y z
N GLY A 1 -2.87 3.46 -21.88
CA GLY A 1 -2.55 4.83 -21.46
C GLY A 1 -2.77 5.04 -19.96
N TYR A 2 -2.34 6.15 -19.45
CA TYR A 2 -2.62 6.52 -18.06
C TYR A 2 -2.88 8.02 -17.93
N LYS A 3 -3.65 8.38 -16.91
CA LYS A 3 -3.97 9.77 -16.58
C LYS A 3 -3.94 10.00 -15.08
N VAL A 4 -3.10 10.92 -14.65
CA VAL A 4 -2.98 11.38 -13.27
C VAL A 4 -2.99 12.91 -13.24
N ARG A 5 -3.04 13.52 -12.06
CA ARG A 5 -3.31 14.97 -11.89
C ARG A 5 -2.49 15.90 -12.79
N PHE A 6 -1.24 15.56 -13.10
CA PHE A 6 -0.32 16.41 -13.89
C PHE A 6 0.29 15.70 -15.09
N SER A 7 -0.23 14.54 -15.46
CA SER A 7 0.28 13.74 -16.58
C SER A 7 -0.84 13.01 -17.28
N ASP A 8 -0.92 13.16 -18.59
CA ASP A 8 -1.90 12.52 -19.45
C ASP A 8 -1.18 11.86 -20.63
N HIS A 9 -1.24 10.53 -20.69
CA HIS A 9 -0.67 9.71 -21.76
C HIS A 9 -1.75 8.81 -22.36
N VAL A 10 -2.85 9.43 -22.77
CA VAL A 10 -4.00 8.79 -23.40
C VAL A 10 -4.09 9.25 -24.84
N SER A 11 -4.43 8.37 -25.75
CA SER A 11 -4.66 8.65 -27.18
C SER A 11 -5.99 8.03 -27.64
N GLU A 12 -6.42 8.33 -28.85
CA GLU A 12 -7.61 7.74 -29.47
C GLU A 12 -7.51 6.21 -29.59
N ASN A 13 -6.29 5.67 -29.64
CA ASN A 13 -6.03 4.23 -29.72
C ASN A 13 -5.87 3.56 -28.34
N THR A 14 -6.12 4.27 -27.26
CA THR A 14 -5.98 3.72 -25.90
C THR A 14 -7.13 2.75 -25.61
N MET A 15 -6.82 1.46 -25.53
CA MET A 15 -7.79 0.42 -25.17
C MET A 15 -7.96 0.25 -23.66
N VAL A 16 -6.88 0.46 -22.90
CA VAL A 16 -6.87 0.39 -21.43
C VAL A 16 -6.31 1.68 -20.87
N LYS A 17 -7.10 2.33 -20.01
CA LYS A 17 -6.73 3.60 -19.37
C LYS A 17 -6.61 3.39 -17.86
N LEU A 18 -5.42 3.61 -17.32
CA LEU A 18 -5.16 3.67 -15.89
C LEU A 18 -5.34 5.10 -15.40
N MET A 19 -6.05 5.29 -14.31
CA MET A 19 -6.25 6.63 -13.74
C MET A 19 -6.44 6.56 -12.22
N THR A 20 -6.20 7.67 -11.57
CA THR A 20 -6.56 7.80 -10.16
C THR A 20 -8.07 7.97 -9.99
N ASP A 21 -8.58 7.59 -8.82
CA ASP A 21 -9.98 7.76 -8.43
C ASP A 21 -10.47 9.20 -8.61
N GLY A 22 -9.64 10.20 -8.24
CA GLY A 22 -9.95 11.61 -8.43
C GLY A 22 -10.11 12.05 -9.89
N ILE A 23 -9.39 11.41 -10.83
CA ILE A 23 -9.56 11.67 -12.27
C ILE A 23 -10.92 11.12 -12.75
N LEU A 24 -11.29 9.91 -12.34
CA LEU A 24 -12.60 9.35 -12.69
C LEU A 24 -13.74 10.21 -12.13
N LEU A 25 -13.60 10.72 -10.90
CA LEU A 25 -14.57 11.67 -10.32
C LEU A 25 -14.71 12.95 -11.14
N ALA A 26 -13.60 13.49 -11.66
CA ALA A 26 -13.63 14.66 -12.52
C ALA A 26 -14.31 14.35 -13.87
N GLU A 27 -14.09 13.19 -14.44
CA GLU A 27 -14.74 12.74 -15.68
C GLU A 27 -16.26 12.57 -15.52
N ILE A 28 -16.73 12.06 -14.39
CA ILE A 28 -18.16 11.95 -14.08
C ILE A 28 -18.87 13.31 -14.14
N GLN A 29 -18.20 14.40 -13.79
CA GLN A 29 -18.80 15.74 -13.87
C GLN A 29 -19.09 16.17 -15.31
N GLN A 30 -18.29 15.72 -16.27
CA GLN A 30 -18.44 16.05 -17.70
C GLN A 30 -19.26 15.01 -18.44
N ASP A 31 -19.08 13.74 -18.12
CA ASP A 31 -19.81 12.60 -18.69
C ASP A 31 -20.44 11.75 -17.59
N ARG A 32 -21.65 12.11 -17.20
CA ARG A 32 -22.39 11.43 -16.13
C ARG A 32 -22.68 9.97 -16.42
N LEU A 33 -22.72 9.56 -17.66
CA LEU A 33 -22.97 8.18 -18.05
C LEU A 33 -21.71 7.38 -18.32
N LEU A 34 -20.53 8.02 -18.27
CA LEU A 34 -19.24 7.40 -18.55
C LEU A 34 -19.26 6.63 -19.88
N MET A 35 -19.81 7.25 -20.93
CA MET A 35 -20.08 6.63 -22.22
C MET A 35 -18.84 6.16 -22.95
N GLN A 36 -17.69 6.70 -22.61
CA GLN A 36 -16.41 6.30 -23.19
C GLN A 36 -15.88 4.94 -22.67
N TYR A 37 -16.52 4.38 -21.64
CA TYR A 37 -16.09 3.11 -21.03
C TYR A 37 -17.15 2.03 -21.22
N ASP A 38 -16.72 0.83 -21.57
CA ASP A 38 -17.53 -0.40 -21.55
C ASP A 38 -17.30 -1.22 -20.27
N THR A 39 -16.14 -1.03 -19.64
CA THR A 39 -15.73 -1.71 -18.41
C THR A 39 -14.99 -0.75 -17.50
N ILE A 40 -15.33 -0.73 -16.23
CA ILE A 40 -14.63 0.02 -15.19
C ILE A 40 -14.15 -0.95 -14.13
N ILE A 41 -12.86 -0.85 -13.79
CA ILE A 41 -12.22 -1.65 -12.74
C ILE A 41 -11.89 -0.73 -11.59
N ILE A 42 -12.46 -0.99 -10.42
CA ILE A 42 -12.08 -0.33 -9.16
C ILE A 42 -11.12 -1.25 -8.43
N ASP A 43 -9.86 -0.86 -8.45
CA ASP A 43 -8.79 -1.65 -7.83
C ASP A 43 -8.58 -1.24 -6.37
N GLU A 44 -8.14 -2.19 -5.54
CA GLU A 44 -7.86 -1.97 -4.11
C GLU A 44 -9.05 -1.36 -3.34
N ALA A 45 -10.28 -1.79 -3.66
CA ALA A 45 -11.51 -1.21 -3.09
C ALA A 45 -11.60 -1.32 -1.56
N HIS A 46 -10.83 -2.22 -0.94
CA HIS A 46 -10.73 -2.39 0.52
C HIS A 46 -10.07 -1.19 1.22
N GLU A 47 -9.33 -0.34 0.51
CA GLU A 47 -8.76 0.88 1.08
C GLU A 47 -9.84 1.87 1.56
N ARG A 48 -11.05 1.76 1.03
CA ARG A 48 -12.23 2.52 1.47
C ARG A 48 -11.97 4.02 1.61
N SER A 49 -11.19 4.60 0.67
CA SER A 49 -11.06 6.06 0.60
C SER A 49 -12.43 6.70 0.33
N LEU A 50 -12.58 7.98 0.70
CA LEU A 50 -13.81 8.72 0.44
C LEU A 50 -14.18 8.70 -1.04
N ASN A 51 -13.19 8.81 -1.93
CA ASN A 51 -13.39 8.78 -3.37
C ASN A 51 -13.90 7.41 -3.84
N ILE A 52 -13.28 6.32 -3.34
CA ILE A 52 -13.71 4.96 -3.67
C ILE A 52 -15.13 4.71 -3.19
N ASP A 53 -15.46 5.08 -1.96
CA ASP A 53 -16.82 4.91 -1.42
C ASP A 53 -17.87 5.69 -2.24
N PHE A 54 -17.53 6.91 -2.66
CA PHE A 54 -18.40 7.68 -3.54
C PHE A 54 -18.56 7.01 -4.92
N LEU A 55 -17.46 6.55 -5.52
CA LEU A 55 -17.49 5.86 -6.81
C LEU A 55 -18.33 4.58 -6.76
N LEU A 56 -18.20 3.77 -5.71
CA LEU A 56 -19.00 2.57 -5.54
C LEU A 56 -20.50 2.88 -5.46
N GLY A 57 -20.88 3.93 -4.74
CA GLY A 57 -22.27 4.40 -4.69
C GLY A 57 -22.76 4.91 -6.05
N TYR A 58 -21.94 5.73 -6.72
CA TYR A 58 -22.26 6.29 -8.03
C TYR A 58 -22.43 5.19 -9.10
N LEU A 59 -21.50 4.24 -9.15
CA LEU A 59 -21.58 3.13 -10.11
C LEU A 59 -22.79 2.24 -9.89
N LYS A 60 -23.19 2.02 -8.64
CA LYS A 60 -24.43 1.31 -8.33
C LYS A 60 -25.67 2.00 -8.92
N GLU A 61 -25.74 3.32 -8.79
CA GLU A 61 -26.85 4.12 -9.37
C GLU A 61 -26.76 4.22 -10.90
N LEU A 62 -25.57 4.08 -11.47
CA LEU A 62 -25.36 4.15 -12.91
C LEU A 62 -25.76 2.86 -13.64
N LEU A 63 -25.52 1.69 -13.05
CA LEU A 63 -25.73 0.38 -13.69
C LEU A 63 -27.13 0.17 -14.29
N PRO A 64 -28.25 0.56 -13.63
CA PRO A 64 -29.58 0.45 -14.24
C PRO A 64 -29.76 1.30 -15.50
N ARG A 65 -28.97 2.38 -15.64
CA ARG A 65 -29.01 3.29 -16.79
C ARG A 65 -28.01 2.89 -17.88
N ARG A 66 -27.07 2.05 -17.55
CA ARG A 66 -25.98 1.54 -18.40
C ARG A 66 -25.90 0.01 -18.29
N PRO A 67 -26.91 -0.75 -18.79
CA PRO A 67 -26.92 -2.20 -18.70
C PRO A 67 -25.78 -2.88 -19.49
N ASP A 68 -25.14 -2.15 -20.41
CA ASP A 68 -23.95 -2.56 -21.16
C ASP A 68 -22.64 -2.44 -20.37
N LEU A 69 -22.60 -1.56 -19.36
CA LEU A 69 -21.40 -1.29 -18.58
C LEU A 69 -21.07 -2.44 -17.63
N LYS A 70 -19.84 -2.85 -17.63
CA LYS A 70 -19.30 -3.88 -16.71
C LYS A 70 -18.51 -3.23 -15.61
N ILE A 71 -18.74 -3.66 -14.37
CA ILE A 71 -17.99 -3.21 -13.21
C ILE A 71 -17.24 -4.40 -12.61
N ILE A 72 -15.95 -4.24 -12.42
CA ILE A 72 -15.09 -5.21 -11.74
C ILE A 72 -14.51 -4.52 -10.51
N ILE A 73 -14.65 -5.15 -9.35
CA ILE A 73 -14.09 -4.66 -8.10
C ILE A 73 -13.06 -5.65 -7.61
N THR A 74 -11.82 -5.20 -7.44
CA THR A 74 -10.78 -6.01 -6.82
C THR A 74 -10.59 -5.57 -5.38
N SER A 75 -10.33 -6.51 -4.51
CA SER A 75 -10.14 -6.28 -3.09
C SER A 75 -9.23 -7.35 -2.52
N ALA A 76 -8.31 -6.98 -1.64
CA ALA A 76 -7.64 -7.96 -0.80
C ALA A 76 -8.62 -8.41 0.30
N THR A 77 -8.78 -9.67 0.41
CA THR A 77 -9.40 -10.56 1.43
C THR A 77 -10.44 -10.05 2.45
N ILE A 78 -10.66 -8.76 2.65
CA ILE A 78 -11.53 -8.28 3.72
C ILE A 78 -12.93 -8.02 3.20
N ASP A 79 -13.87 -8.93 3.54
CA ASP A 79 -15.31 -8.79 3.38
C ASP A 79 -15.81 -8.62 1.91
N PRO A 80 -15.50 -9.56 1.00
CA PRO A 80 -16.00 -9.49 -0.38
C PRO A 80 -17.53 -9.57 -0.47
N GLU A 81 -18.19 -10.17 0.52
CA GLU A 81 -19.64 -10.26 0.57
C GLU A 81 -20.32 -8.87 0.67
N ARG A 82 -19.69 -7.89 1.31
CA ARG A 82 -20.25 -6.52 1.36
C ARG A 82 -20.28 -5.87 -0.01
N PHE A 83 -19.23 -6.04 -0.81
CA PHE A 83 -19.23 -5.55 -2.19
C PHE A 83 -20.23 -6.29 -3.05
N SER A 84 -20.32 -7.62 -2.92
CA SER A 84 -21.33 -8.43 -3.62
C SER A 84 -22.75 -7.96 -3.31
N LYS A 85 -23.10 -7.83 -2.04
CA LYS A 85 -24.43 -7.32 -1.63
C LYS A 85 -24.70 -5.91 -2.11
N HIS A 86 -23.69 -5.04 -2.09
CA HIS A 86 -23.84 -3.68 -2.59
C HIS A 86 -24.22 -3.65 -4.08
N PHE A 87 -23.68 -4.56 -4.87
CA PHE A 87 -23.96 -4.71 -6.31
C PHE A 87 -24.93 -5.87 -6.60
N ASN A 88 -26.05 -5.95 -5.85
CA ASN A 88 -27.17 -6.87 -6.08
C ASN A 88 -26.75 -8.34 -6.10
N ASN A 89 -25.92 -8.76 -5.16
CA ASN A 89 -25.34 -10.09 -5.06
C ASN A 89 -24.51 -10.46 -6.30
N ALA A 90 -23.66 -9.52 -6.75
CA ALA A 90 -22.70 -9.77 -7.82
C ALA A 90 -21.84 -11.01 -7.50
N PRO A 91 -21.49 -11.84 -8.48
CA PRO A 91 -20.68 -13.02 -8.26
C PRO A 91 -19.31 -12.66 -7.71
N ILE A 92 -18.83 -13.46 -6.78
CA ILE A 92 -17.49 -13.36 -6.20
C ILE A 92 -16.60 -14.38 -6.90
N ILE A 93 -15.48 -13.91 -7.44
CA ILE A 93 -14.42 -14.79 -7.99
C ILE A 93 -13.24 -14.70 -7.02
N GLU A 94 -13.00 -15.78 -6.30
CA GLU A 94 -11.87 -15.88 -5.42
C GLU A 94 -10.69 -16.50 -6.14
N VAL A 95 -9.56 -15.78 -6.16
CA VAL A 95 -8.32 -16.25 -6.76
C VAL A 95 -7.32 -16.50 -5.63
N SER A 96 -7.13 -17.76 -5.29
CA SER A 96 -6.08 -18.16 -4.36
C SER A 96 -4.76 -18.32 -5.11
N GLY A 97 -3.78 -17.50 -4.78
CA GLY A 97 -2.40 -17.68 -5.22
C GLY A 97 -1.70 -18.80 -4.43
N ARG A 98 -0.59 -19.32 -4.96
CA ARG A 98 0.31 -20.16 -4.15
C ARG A 98 0.93 -19.27 -3.07
N THR A 99 0.59 -19.53 -1.82
CA THR A 99 1.24 -18.88 -0.68
C THR A 99 2.51 -19.66 -0.33
N TYR A 100 3.62 -18.94 -0.21
CA TYR A 100 4.82 -19.51 0.37
C TYR A 100 4.63 -19.64 1.89
N PRO A 101 5.16 -20.69 2.54
CA PRO A 101 5.12 -20.76 4.00
C PRO A 101 5.85 -19.57 4.60
N VAL A 102 5.18 -18.89 5.53
CA VAL A 102 5.74 -17.77 6.28
C VAL A 102 5.84 -18.16 7.74
N GLU A 103 7.06 -18.11 8.27
CA GLU A 103 7.30 -18.28 9.70
C GLU A 103 7.14 -16.92 10.39
N VAL A 104 6.21 -16.83 11.33
CA VAL A 104 6.00 -15.63 12.14
C VAL A 104 6.77 -15.75 13.44
N ARG A 105 7.70 -14.83 13.68
CA ARG A 105 8.50 -14.76 14.91
C ARG A 105 8.08 -13.54 15.72
N TYR A 106 7.28 -13.75 16.74
CA TYR A 106 6.89 -12.68 17.63
C TYR A 106 8.03 -12.31 18.60
N ARG A 107 8.46 -11.05 18.53
CA ARG A 107 9.53 -10.48 19.35
C ARG A 107 9.00 -9.21 20.02
N PRO A 108 8.31 -9.31 21.18
CA PRO A 108 7.75 -8.14 21.84
C PRO A 108 8.88 -7.18 22.26
N ILE A 109 8.65 -5.88 22.07
CA ILE A 109 9.50 -4.85 22.63
C ILE A 109 9.24 -4.83 24.14
N VAL A 110 10.28 -5.06 24.93
CA VAL A 110 10.18 -4.94 26.38
C VAL A 110 10.30 -3.46 26.71
N GLU A 111 9.21 -2.85 27.12
CA GLU A 111 9.20 -1.45 27.57
C GLU A 111 10.01 -1.33 28.87
N GLU A 112 11.26 -0.95 28.78
CA GLU A 112 11.96 -0.35 29.92
C GLU A 112 11.56 1.14 29.99
N ALA A 113 11.14 1.58 31.13
CA ALA A 113 10.17 2.66 31.42
C ALA A 113 10.45 4.07 30.87
N ASP A 114 11.49 4.36 30.08
CA ASP A 114 11.85 5.75 29.77
C ASP A 114 12.20 6.09 28.29
N ASP A 115 12.29 5.15 27.35
CA ASP A 115 12.68 5.47 25.97
C ASP A 115 12.14 4.48 24.90
N THR A 116 10.84 4.59 24.58
CA THR A 116 10.16 3.75 23.60
C THR A 116 10.74 3.84 22.18
N GLU A 117 11.31 4.97 21.75
CA GLU A 117 11.95 5.09 20.43
C GLU A 117 13.28 4.34 20.37
N ARG A 118 14.03 4.33 21.46
CA ARG A 118 15.32 3.65 21.55
C ARG A 118 15.15 2.13 21.60
N ASP A 119 14.12 1.67 22.29
CA ASP A 119 13.79 0.25 22.39
C ASP A 119 13.36 -0.32 21.04
N GLN A 120 12.54 0.41 20.26
CA GLN A 120 12.13 -0.01 18.93
C GLN A 120 13.31 -0.11 17.96
N LEU A 121 14.22 0.88 17.97
CA LEU A 121 15.40 0.86 17.10
C LEU A 121 16.32 -0.31 17.42
N GLN A 122 16.55 -0.59 18.72
CA GLN A 122 17.35 -1.74 19.14
C GLN A 122 16.68 -3.06 18.73
N ALA A 123 15.35 -3.18 18.88
CA ALA A 123 14.62 -4.36 18.43
C ALA A 123 14.73 -4.58 16.92
N ILE A 124 14.75 -3.51 16.12
CA ILE A 124 15.00 -3.60 14.67
C ILE A 124 16.41 -4.11 14.40
N PHE A 125 17.42 -3.61 15.11
CA PHE A 125 18.80 -4.08 14.95
C PHE A 125 18.96 -5.55 15.28
N ASP A 126 18.35 -5.99 16.38
CA ASP A 126 18.36 -7.39 16.81
C ASP A 126 17.67 -8.29 15.79
N ALA A 127 16.54 -7.83 15.22
CA ALA A 127 15.83 -8.55 14.17
C ALA A 127 16.65 -8.62 12.87
N VAL A 128 17.32 -7.54 12.47
CA VAL A 128 18.19 -7.52 11.28
C VAL A 128 19.36 -8.49 11.47
N ASP A 129 19.97 -8.52 12.65
CA ASP A 129 21.06 -9.45 12.98
C ASP A 129 20.56 -10.92 13.00
N GLU A 130 19.41 -11.19 13.62
CA GLU A 130 18.76 -12.50 13.60
C GLU A 130 18.54 -12.98 12.16
N LEU A 131 17.92 -12.17 11.32
CA LEU A 131 17.65 -12.50 9.91
C LEU A 131 18.95 -12.58 9.08
N GLY A 132 19.99 -11.87 9.49
CA GLY A 132 21.32 -11.97 8.90
C GLY A 132 21.91 -13.38 8.97
N ARG A 133 21.57 -14.13 10.01
CA ARG A 133 22.04 -15.51 10.25
C ARG A 133 21.24 -16.56 9.51
N GLU A 134 20.00 -16.23 9.07
CA GLU A 134 19.12 -17.16 8.35
C GLU A 134 19.51 -17.39 6.89
N GLY A 135 20.32 -16.51 6.32
CA GLY A 135 20.80 -16.65 4.94
C GLY A 135 20.56 -15.44 4.07
N PRO A 136 20.84 -15.54 2.76
CA PRO A 136 20.69 -14.42 1.83
C PRO A 136 19.22 -14.10 1.57
N GLY A 137 18.96 -12.82 1.29
CA GLY A 137 17.63 -12.29 0.94
C GLY A 137 17.44 -10.87 1.47
N ASP A 138 16.58 -10.13 0.82
CA ASP A 138 16.31 -8.75 1.17
C ASP A 138 15.31 -8.66 2.33
N ILE A 139 15.39 -7.57 3.07
CA ILE A 139 14.57 -7.30 4.25
C ILE A 139 13.70 -6.09 3.97
N LEU A 140 12.39 -6.20 4.20
CA LEU A 140 11.46 -5.08 4.24
C LEU A 140 11.15 -4.74 5.70
N ILE A 141 11.30 -3.48 6.08
CA ILE A 141 10.96 -2.99 7.42
C ILE A 141 9.82 -1.98 7.29
N PHE A 142 8.69 -2.25 7.90
CA PHE A 142 7.59 -1.32 7.96
C PHE A 142 7.84 -0.22 9.01
N MET A 143 7.53 1.01 8.63
CA MET A 143 7.73 2.20 9.46
C MET A 143 6.49 3.09 9.43
N SER A 144 6.24 3.80 10.50
CA SER A 144 5.06 4.66 10.64
C SER A 144 5.12 5.95 9.80
N GLY A 145 6.31 6.36 9.35
CA GLY A 145 6.43 7.56 8.53
C GLY A 145 7.85 7.94 8.13
N GLU A 146 7.95 9.00 7.32
CA GLU A 146 9.18 9.47 6.69
C GLU A 146 10.31 9.77 7.68
N ARG A 147 10.01 10.44 8.80
CA ARG A 147 11.01 10.79 9.81
C ARG A 147 11.65 9.53 10.40
N GLU A 148 10.82 8.59 10.82
CA GLU A 148 11.27 7.32 11.38
C GLU A 148 12.08 6.50 10.36
N ILE A 149 11.67 6.50 9.08
CA ILE A 149 12.44 5.88 7.98
C ILE A 149 13.84 6.49 7.90
N ARG A 150 13.96 7.82 7.91
CA ARG A 150 15.26 8.49 7.82
C ARG A 150 16.14 8.20 9.02
N ASP A 151 15.59 8.36 10.23
CA ASP A 151 16.34 8.15 11.47
C ASP A 151 16.83 6.69 11.57
N THR A 152 15.99 5.72 11.21
CA THR A 152 16.35 4.29 11.18
C THR A 152 17.35 3.97 10.06
N ALA A 153 17.20 4.57 8.87
CA ALA A 153 18.16 4.38 7.77
C ALA A 153 19.54 4.89 8.16
N ASP A 154 19.62 6.07 8.77
CA ASP A 154 20.89 6.65 9.23
C ASP A 154 21.53 5.78 10.32
N ALA A 155 20.73 5.23 11.22
CA ALA A 155 21.22 4.35 12.26
C ALA A 155 21.72 3.00 11.71
N LEU A 156 20.99 2.38 10.77
CA LEU A 156 21.43 1.15 10.09
C LEU A 156 22.71 1.37 9.26
N ASN A 157 22.82 2.50 8.56
CA ASN A 157 24.04 2.84 7.80
C ASN A 157 25.28 3.00 8.70
N LYS A 158 25.09 3.46 9.94
CA LYS A 158 26.20 3.57 10.93
C LYS A 158 26.71 2.22 11.43
N LEU A 159 25.91 1.15 11.30
CA LEU A 159 26.35 -0.20 11.66
C LEU A 159 27.32 -0.82 10.64
N ASP A 160 27.52 -0.18 9.48
CA ASP A 160 28.43 -0.62 8.40
C ASP A 160 28.25 -2.12 8.06
N LEU A 161 27.01 -2.52 7.83
CA LEU A 161 26.66 -3.91 7.52
C LEU A 161 27.29 -4.33 6.18
N ARG A 162 28.11 -5.37 6.20
CA ARG A 162 28.85 -5.84 5.01
C ARG A 162 27.89 -6.20 3.88
N HIS A 163 28.18 -5.71 2.65
CA HIS A 163 27.41 -5.99 1.45
C HIS A 163 25.90 -5.75 1.62
N THR A 164 25.55 -4.71 2.37
CA THR A 164 24.15 -4.36 2.64
C THR A 164 23.88 -2.91 2.22
N GLU A 165 22.85 -2.73 1.40
CA GLU A 165 22.35 -1.42 0.97
C GLU A 165 21.06 -1.12 1.75
N VAL A 166 20.96 0.09 2.31
CA VAL A 166 19.73 0.55 3.01
C VAL A 166 19.01 1.57 2.12
N LEU A 167 17.76 1.28 1.76
CA LEU A 167 16.94 2.13 0.89
C LEU A 167 15.68 2.58 1.59
N PRO A 168 15.43 3.89 1.72
CA PRO A 168 14.14 4.42 2.10
C PRO A 168 13.13 4.33 0.95
N LEU A 169 11.85 4.07 1.27
CA LEU A 169 10.74 4.03 0.32
C LEU A 169 9.50 4.71 0.91
N TYR A 170 9.22 5.93 0.48
CA TYR A 170 8.03 6.70 0.87
C TYR A 170 7.58 7.64 -0.25
N ALA A 171 6.33 8.09 -0.19
CA ALA A 171 5.65 8.78 -1.30
C ALA A 171 6.31 10.10 -1.76
N ARG A 172 7.06 10.78 -0.89
CA ARG A 172 7.70 12.08 -1.23
C ARG A 172 9.06 11.97 -1.89
N LEU A 173 9.60 10.77 -2.00
CA LEU A 173 10.84 10.56 -2.75
C LEU A 173 10.62 10.88 -4.23
N SER A 174 11.69 11.33 -4.90
CA SER A 174 11.68 11.47 -6.36
C SER A 174 11.44 10.11 -7.04
N ASN A 175 10.92 10.14 -8.27
CA ASN A 175 10.69 8.91 -9.04
C ASN A 175 11.97 8.07 -9.21
N SER A 176 13.12 8.72 -9.36
CA SER A 176 14.42 8.03 -9.47
C SER A 176 14.79 7.30 -8.18
N GLU A 177 14.55 7.91 -7.02
CA GLU A 177 14.80 7.29 -5.71
C GLU A 177 13.83 6.14 -5.45
N GLN A 178 12.54 6.31 -5.73
CA GLN A 178 11.56 5.24 -5.62
C GLN A 178 11.89 4.06 -6.52
N ASN A 179 12.36 4.31 -7.74
CA ASN A 179 12.71 3.26 -8.70
C ASN A 179 13.96 2.47 -8.31
N ARG A 180 14.79 2.95 -7.39
CA ARG A 180 15.98 2.21 -6.92
C ARG A 180 15.63 0.85 -6.32
N VAL A 181 14.49 0.71 -5.67
CA VAL A 181 14.08 -0.56 -5.05
C VAL A 181 13.80 -1.65 -6.09
N PHE A 182 13.52 -1.28 -7.34
CA PHE A 182 13.26 -2.20 -8.44
C PHE A 182 14.51 -2.55 -9.26
N GLN A 183 15.63 -1.86 -9.02
CA GLN A 183 16.85 -2.10 -9.78
C GLN A 183 17.58 -3.35 -9.28
N PRO A 184 18.21 -4.13 -10.18
CA PRO A 184 19.08 -5.23 -9.77
C PRO A 184 20.19 -4.74 -8.85
N HIS A 185 20.55 -5.56 -7.89
CA HIS A 185 21.63 -5.26 -6.93
C HIS A 185 22.40 -6.53 -6.56
N SER A 186 23.58 -6.33 -6.00
CA SER A 186 24.40 -7.38 -5.41
C SER A 186 24.39 -7.23 -3.89
N GLY A 187 24.42 -8.34 -3.16
CA GLY A 187 24.36 -8.32 -1.71
C GLY A 187 22.93 -8.25 -1.17
N ARG A 188 22.80 -7.83 0.06
CA ARG A 188 21.51 -7.68 0.76
C ARG A 188 21.00 -6.25 0.63
N ARG A 189 19.70 -6.12 0.50
CA ARG A 189 19.01 -4.82 0.55
C ARG A 189 18.07 -4.79 1.74
N ILE A 190 18.09 -3.69 2.50
CA ILE A 190 17.11 -3.39 3.55
C ILE A 190 16.27 -2.23 3.05
N VAL A 191 14.99 -2.46 2.82
CA VAL A 191 14.04 -1.44 2.38
C VAL A 191 13.22 -0.99 3.58
N LEU A 192 13.26 0.29 3.89
CA LEU A 192 12.45 0.91 4.94
C LEU A 192 11.26 1.60 4.28
N ALA A 193 10.06 1.12 4.52
CA ALA A 193 8.87 1.63 3.83
C ALA A 193 7.72 1.91 4.80
N THR A 194 6.83 2.81 4.40
CA THR A 194 5.52 2.92 5.01
C THR A 194 4.60 1.80 4.49
N ASN A 195 3.36 1.76 4.93
CA ASN A 195 2.34 0.84 4.43
C ASN A 195 2.09 0.92 2.91
N VAL A 196 2.72 1.85 2.18
CA VAL A 196 2.73 1.87 0.71
C VAL A 196 3.29 0.56 0.11
N ALA A 197 4.20 -0.11 0.82
CA ALA A 197 4.77 -1.39 0.39
C ALA A 197 3.92 -2.61 0.79
N GLU A 198 2.82 -2.42 1.49
CA GLU A 198 1.91 -3.49 1.89
C GLU A 198 1.05 -3.96 0.69
N THR A 199 0.37 -3.04 0.03
CA THR A 199 -0.56 -3.34 -1.06
C THR A 199 -0.25 -2.59 -2.35
N SER A 200 0.20 -1.34 -2.27
CA SER A 200 0.34 -0.45 -3.43
C SER A 200 1.60 -0.70 -4.25
N LEU A 201 2.66 -1.24 -3.64
CA LEU A 201 3.93 -1.52 -4.30
C LEU A 201 4.46 -2.90 -3.88
N THR A 202 4.69 -3.76 -4.86
CA THR A 202 5.39 -5.04 -4.63
C THR A 202 6.89 -4.83 -4.80
N VAL A 203 7.63 -4.81 -3.69
CA VAL A 203 9.09 -4.72 -3.73
C VAL A 203 9.66 -6.09 -4.07
N PRO A 204 10.41 -6.24 -5.18
CA PRO A 204 10.93 -7.54 -5.59
C PRO A 204 12.06 -8.02 -4.68
N GLY A 205 12.24 -9.33 -4.58
CA GLY A 205 13.37 -9.94 -3.87
C GLY A 205 13.27 -9.99 -2.35
N ILE A 206 12.22 -9.44 -1.77
CA ILE A 206 11.98 -9.49 -0.33
C ILE A 206 11.76 -10.93 0.13
N LYS A 207 12.58 -11.35 1.08
CA LYS A 207 12.49 -12.65 1.74
C LYS A 207 12.09 -12.54 3.19
N TYR A 208 12.39 -11.43 3.83
CA TYR A 208 12.18 -11.20 5.25
C TYR A 208 11.42 -9.90 5.47
N VAL A 209 10.56 -9.89 6.47
CA VAL A 209 9.77 -8.72 6.86
C VAL A 209 9.95 -8.47 8.34
N ILE A 210 10.17 -7.20 8.71
CA ILE A 210 10.15 -6.72 10.09
C ILE A 210 8.99 -5.73 10.20
N ASP A 211 8.04 -6.01 11.08
CA ASP A 211 6.88 -5.16 11.31
C ASP A 211 6.81 -4.77 12.80
N PRO A 212 7.07 -3.50 13.14
CA PRO A 212 6.87 -2.98 14.50
C PRO A 212 5.41 -2.93 14.94
N GLY A 213 4.46 -3.21 14.06
CA GLY A 213 3.04 -3.25 14.40
C GLY A 213 2.37 -1.88 14.51
N THR A 214 2.96 -0.83 13.94
CA THR A 214 2.40 0.53 13.97
C THR A 214 2.36 1.15 12.57
N ALA A 215 1.29 1.88 12.26
CA ALA A 215 1.14 2.60 11.00
C ALA A 215 0.48 3.96 11.19
N ARG A 216 0.70 4.89 10.24
CA ARG A 216 -0.08 6.12 10.15
C ARG A 216 -1.36 5.84 9.38
N ILE A 217 -2.48 5.95 10.08
CA ILE A 217 -3.80 5.71 9.50
C ILE A 217 -4.52 7.05 9.31
N SER A 218 -5.04 7.26 8.09
CA SER A 218 -5.81 8.47 7.82
C SER A 218 -7.16 8.41 8.55
N ARG A 219 -7.39 9.37 9.44
CA ARG A 219 -8.64 9.52 10.18
C ARG A 219 -9.27 10.88 9.90
N TYR A 220 -10.51 10.89 9.46
CA TYR A 220 -11.29 12.10 9.32
C TYR A 220 -12.03 12.42 10.61
N SER A 221 -11.77 13.58 11.17
CA SER A 221 -12.50 14.05 12.37
C SER A 221 -13.71 14.90 11.93
N TYR A 222 -14.90 14.38 12.11
CA TYR A 222 -16.14 15.13 11.86
C TYR A 222 -16.27 16.38 12.72
N ARG A 223 -15.72 16.35 13.94
CA ARG A 223 -15.78 17.45 14.89
C ARG A 223 -14.91 18.63 14.46
N THR A 224 -13.71 18.36 13.96
CA THR A 224 -12.75 19.41 13.57
C THR A 224 -12.69 19.64 12.08
N LYS A 225 -13.39 18.81 11.26
CA LYS A 225 -13.37 18.82 9.79
C LYS A 225 -11.95 18.73 9.20
N VAL A 226 -11.04 18.10 9.92
CA VAL A 226 -9.64 17.97 9.53
C VAL A 226 -9.28 16.49 9.43
N GLN A 227 -8.55 16.14 8.38
CA GLN A 227 -7.92 14.83 8.26
C GLN A 227 -6.67 14.80 9.14
N ARG A 228 -6.57 13.80 9.98
CA ARG A 228 -5.40 13.54 10.83
C ARG A 228 -4.76 12.23 10.42
N LEU A 229 -3.48 12.11 10.69
CA LEU A 229 -2.68 10.90 10.44
C LEU A 229 -2.02 10.43 11.76
N PRO A 230 -2.81 9.99 12.73
CA PRO A 230 -2.23 9.44 13.96
C PRO A 230 -1.44 8.16 13.66
N ILE A 231 -0.46 7.89 14.51
CA ILE A 231 0.22 6.59 14.55
C ILE A 231 -0.64 5.71 15.44
N GLU A 232 -1.08 4.59 14.90
CA GLU A 232 -1.94 3.63 15.59
C GLU A 232 -1.39 2.22 15.39
N PRO A 233 -1.65 1.28 16.32
CA PRO A 233 -1.36 -0.13 16.09
C PRO A 233 -2.11 -0.62 14.85
N VAL A 234 -1.45 -1.46 14.06
CA VAL A 234 -2.10 -2.14 12.92
C VAL A 234 -3.09 -3.19 13.43
N SER A 235 -4.07 -3.52 12.60
CA SER A 235 -5.01 -4.59 12.93
C SER A 235 -4.34 -5.96 12.82
N GLN A 236 -4.92 -6.97 13.49
CA GLN A 236 -4.43 -8.37 13.34
C GLN A 236 -4.60 -8.92 11.91
N ALA A 237 -5.36 -8.23 11.07
CA ALA A 237 -5.59 -8.61 9.68
C ALA A 237 -4.69 -7.88 8.67
N SER A 238 -3.85 -6.96 9.15
CA SER A 238 -2.89 -6.21 8.34
C SER A 238 -1.60 -6.97 8.15
#